data_b0c140298f37bee93bb435dbad896fb4
#
_entry.id   b0c140298f37bee93bb435dbad896fb4
#
_cell.length_a   1.000
_cell.length_b   1.000
_cell.length_c   1.000
_cell.angle_alpha   90.00
_cell.angle_beta   90.00
_cell.angle_gamma   90.00
#
_symmetry.space_group_name_H-M   'P 1'
#
loop_
_entity.id
_entity.type
_entity.pdbx_description
1 polymer ?
#
loop_
_entity_poly.entity_id
_entity_poly.type
_entity_poly.pdbx_seq_one_letter_code
_entity_poly.pdbx_strand_id
1 'polypeptide(L)'
;MIGTRVIVDLAHKFSVERFVMISTDKAVRPTNVMGATKLIAEQYLHAVAVRSKTRFITVRFGNVLNSAGSVVPTFRRQIEEGGPVTVTDPRMERYFMTIPEAVQLVLQSAAKGEGGDVLILDMGEPVRIVDLAKDMIRLSGQHYPDDIDIVYTGLRPGEKLYEELFYETEEGACRVHEKIYRAARTSDVNAAAIEGDMVLLMQHLHASREELREVLWQVTARIVASSSQVRPVVTLPLDNTDTPPRSEFPYESRSAVRKRTAA
;
A
#
# COMPACT_ATOMS: atom_id res chain seq x y z
N MET A 1 -0.49 -2.79 -13.83
CA MET A 1 -0.51 -1.49 -14.54
C MET A 1 -1.29 -1.59 -15.85
N ILE A 2 -0.78 -2.18 -16.94
CA ILE A 2 -1.45 -2.19 -18.26
C ILE A 2 -2.82 -2.87 -18.20
N GLY A 3 -2.93 -4.04 -17.58
CA GLY A 3 -4.23 -4.70 -17.38
C GLY A 3 -5.23 -3.82 -16.61
N THR A 4 -4.76 -3.08 -15.59
CA THR A 4 -5.59 -2.12 -14.87
C THR A 4 -6.10 -1.02 -15.80
N ARG A 5 -5.23 -0.44 -16.66
CA ARG A 5 -5.64 0.56 -17.66
C ARG A 5 -6.78 0.04 -18.53
N VAL A 6 -6.60 -1.15 -19.13
CA VAL A 6 -7.63 -1.75 -20.00
C VAL A 6 -8.99 -1.87 -19.30
N ILE A 7 -8.99 -2.38 -18.05
CA ILE A 7 -10.24 -2.55 -17.30
C ILE A 7 -10.84 -1.20 -16.87
N VAL A 8 -10.01 -0.22 -16.49
CA VAL A 8 -10.45 1.14 -16.16
C VAL A 8 -11.09 1.83 -17.37
N ASP A 9 -10.45 1.72 -18.56
CA ASP A 9 -10.98 2.29 -19.82
C ASP A 9 -12.32 1.65 -20.20
N LEU A 10 -12.44 0.34 -20.05
CA LEU A 10 -13.69 -0.38 -20.28
C LEU A 10 -14.77 0.02 -19.26
N ALA A 11 -14.45 0.12 -17.99
CA ALA A 11 -15.39 0.56 -16.96
C ALA A 11 -15.90 1.98 -17.23
N HIS A 12 -15.01 2.89 -17.64
CA HIS A 12 -15.39 4.24 -18.08
C HIS A 12 -16.30 4.21 -19.31
N LYS A 13 -15.90 3.47 -20.35
CA LYS A 13 -16.64 3.36 -21.63
C LYS A 13 -18.06 2.82 -21.42
N PHE A 14 -18.23 1.81 -20.57
CA PHE A 14 -19.52 1.17 -20.30
C PHE A 14 -20.27 1.79 -19.13
N SER A 15 -19.76 2.90 -18.57
CA SER A 15 -20.39 3.62 -17.45
C SER A 15 -20.73 2.68 -16.28
N VAL A 16 -19.79 1.83 -15.90
CA VAL A 16 -19.93 0.96 -14.72
C VAL A 16 -20.20 1.84 -13.50
N GLU A 17 -21.17 1.47 -12.68
CA GLU A 17 -21.57 2.31 -11.54
C GLU A 17 -20.40 2.55 -10.57
N ARG A 18 -19.72 1.48 -10.20
CA ARG A 18 -18.59 1.52 -9.25
C ARG A 18 -17.46 0.61 -9.70
N PHE A 19 -16.25 1.07 -9.54
CA PHE A 19 -15.03 0.32 -9.80
C PHE A 19 -14.09 0.46 -8.59
N VAL A 20 -13.73 -0.66 -7.97
CA VAL A 20 -12.81 -0.68 -6.84
C VAL A 20 -11.50 -1.31 -7.25
N MET A 21 -10.43 -0.53 -7.16
CA MET A 21 -9.07 -1.02 -7.36
C MET A 21 -8.45 -1.45 -6.03
N ILE A 22 -8.10 -2.72 -5.92
CA ILE A 22 -7.30 -3.22 -4.81
C ILE A 22 -5.85 -2.75 -4.99
N SER A 23 -5.35 -1.98 -4.05
CA SER A 23 -3.98 -1.50 -3.99
C SER A 23 -3.26 -1.99 -2.72
N THR A 24 -2.15 -1.37 -2.38
CA THR A 24 -1.25 -1.84 -1.33
C THR A 24 -0.50 -0.67 -0.66
N ASP A 25 -0.08 -0.86 0.57
CA ASP A 25 0.88 -0.02 1.29
C ASP A 25 2.20 0.20 0.50
N LYS A 26 2.61 -0.78 -0.30
CA LYS A 26 3.84 -0.74 -1.12
C LYS A 26 3.76 0.23 -2.31
N ALA A 27 2.58 0.77 -2.62
CA ALA A 27 2.40 1.86 -3.58
C ALA A 27 2.81 3.23 -2.99
N VAL A 28 2.91 3.34 -1.66
CA VAL A 28 3.40 4.54 -0.97
C VAL A 28 4.92 4.55 -1.01
N ARG A 29 5.52 5.58 -1.61
CA ARG A 29 7.00 5.70 -1.82
C ARG A 29 7.63 4.37 -2.24
N PRO A 30 7.26 3.82 -3.40
CA PRO A 30 7.64 2.47 -3.79
C PRO A 30 9.16 2.31 -3.95
N THR A 31 9.69 1.22 -3.44
CA THR A 31 11.09 0.82 -3.55
C THR A 31 11.29 -0.40 -4.43
N ASN A 32 10.19 -1.00 -4.91
CA ASN A 32 10.20 -2.18 -5.77
C ASN A 32 9.24 -2.02 -6.95
N VAL A 33 9.46 -2.83 -7.99
CA VAL A 33 8.70 -2.79 -9.26
C VAL A 33 7.20 -2.99 -9.04
N MET A 34 6.80 -3.88 -8.14
CA MET A 34 5.38 -4.14 -7.85
C MET A 34 4.71 -2.88 -7.28
N GLY A 35 5.32 -2.26 -6.27
CA GLY A 35 4.81 -1.01 -5.69
C GLY A 35 4.74 0.12 -6.73
N ALA A 36 5.80 0.29 -7.56
CA ALA A 36 5.83 1.27 -8.63
C ALA A 36 4.68 1.07 -9.63
N THR A 37 4.44 -0.17 -10.07
CA THR A 37 3.34 -0.47 -11.00
C THR A 37 1.96 -0.23 -10.37
N LYS A 38 1.81 -0.44 -9.07
CA LYS A 38 0.57 -0.13 -8.34
C LYS A 38 0.34 1.37 -8.22
N LEU A 39 1.37 2.14 -7.86
CA LEU A 39 1.29 3.60 -7.81
C LEU A 39 0.86 4.19 -9.15
N ILE A 40 1.50 3.78 -10.27
CA ILE A 40 1.15 4.27 -11.60
C ILE A 40 -0.30 3.91 -11.95
N ALA A 41 -0.75 2.70 -11.59
CA ALA A 41 -2.13 2.28 -11.80
C ALA A 41 -3.15 3.10 -10.99
N GLU A 42 -2.82 3.48 -9.74
CA GLU A 42 -3.62 4.39 -8.92
C GLU A 42 -3.75 5.77 -9.56
N GLN A 43 -2.63 6.33 -10.03
CA GLN A 43 -2.63 7.63 -10.69
C GLN A 43 -3.44 7.63 -11.98
N TYR A 44 -3.34 6.55 -12.78
CA TYR A 44 -4.14 6.40 -13.99
C TYR A 44 -5.64 6.35 -13.67
N LEU A 45 -6.03 5.53 -12.70
CA LEU A 45 -7.42 5.44 -12.24
C LEU A 45 -7.94 6.80 -11.76
N HIS A 46 -7.13 7.54 -10.99
CA HIS A 46 -7.49 8.87 -10.51
C HIS A 46 -7.68 9.86 -11.69
N ALA A 47 -6.77 9.86 -12.67
CA ALA A 47 -6.87 10.70 -13.86
C ALA A 47 -8.15 10.43 -14.67
N VAL A 48 -8.59 9.17 -14.76
CA VAL A 48 -9.86 8.81 -15.42
C VAL A 48 -11.07 9.18 -14.55
N ALA A 49 -10.97 9.05 -13.23
CA ALA A 49 -12.06 9.36 -12.29
C ALA A 49 -12.58 10.79 -12.43
N VAL A 50 -11.69 11.76 -12.66
CA VAL A 50 -12.05 13.18 -12.82
C VAL A 50 -13.06 13.43 -13.95
N ARG A 51 -13.01 12.62 -15.03
CA ARG A 51 -13.84 12.79 -16.23
C ARG A 51 -14.91 11.71 -16.41
N SER A 52 -15.07 10.84 -15.44
CA SER A 52 -15.94 9.67 -15.53
C SER A 52 -17.19 9.79 -14.67
N LYS A 53 -18.28 9.17 -15.13
CA LYS A 53 -19.48 8.93 -14.30
C LYS A 53 -19.31 7.73 -13.39
N THR A 54 -18.39 6.81 -13.71
CA THR A 54 -18.03 5.67 -12.87
C THR A 54 -17.37 6.15 -11.58
N ARG A 55 -17.81 5.66 -10.43
CA ARG A 55 -17.14 5.91 -9.15
C ARG A 55 -15.92 5.01 -9.05
N PHE A 56 -14.78 5.54 -9.42
CA PHE A 56 -13.50 4.87 -9.28
C PHE A 56 -12.96 5.07 -7.88
N ILE A 57 -12.69 3.99 -7.17
CA ILE A 57 -12.24 3.99 -5.78
C ILE A 57 -10.97 3.13 -5.71
N THR A 58 -9.94 3.64 -5.05
CA THR A 58 -8.73 2.88 -4.71
C THR A 58 -8.80 2.47 -3.25
N VAL A 59 -8.45 1.21 -2.93
CA VAL A 59 -8.38 0.72 -1.55
C VAL A 59 -6.96 0.23 -1.29
N ARG A 60 -6.25 0.85 -0.35
CA ARG A 60 -4.90 0.48 0.10
C ARG A 60 -4.97 -0.28 1.42
N PHE A 61 -4.25 -1.38 1.50
CA PHE A 61 -4.02 -2.12 2.75
C PHE A 61 -2.69 -2.89 2.69
N GLY A 62 -2.23 -3.34 3.85
CA GLY A 62 -0.99 -4.08 3.99
C GLY A 62 -1.11 -5.56 3.62
N ASN A 63 -0.43 -6.43 4.36
CA ASN A 63 -0.44 -7.85 4.05
C ASN A 63 -1.72 -8.53 4.55
N VAL A 64 -2.14 -9.55 3.82
CA VAL A 64 -3.26 -10.41 4.20
C VAL A 64 -2.73 -11.76 4.64
N LEU A 65 -3.07 -12.18 5.85
CA LEU A 65 -2.63 -13.45 6.43
C LEU A 65 -3.06 -14.64 5.56
N ASN A 66 -2.15 -15.58 5.40
CA ASN A 66 -2.37 -16.83 4.68
C ASN A 66 -2.72 -16.67 3.18
N SER A 67 -2.39 -15.50 2.58
CA SER A 67 -2.48 -15.32 1.13
C SER A 67 -1.43 -16.16 0.39
N ALA A 68 -1.72 -16.54 -0.86
CA ALA A 68 -0.81 -17.36 -1.67
C ALA A 68 0.58 -16.71 -1.81
N GLY A 69 1.65 -17.45 -1.53
CA GLY A 69 3.03 -16.98 -1.59
C GLY A 69 3.44 -16.03 -0.47
N SER A 70 2.61 -15.84 0.56
CA SER A 70 2.93 -15.00 1.71
C SER A 70 3.84 -15.71 2.73
N VAL A 71 4.23 -14.95 3.76
CA VAL A 71 5.16 -15.41 4.81
C VAL A 71 4.60 -16.60 5.59
N VAL A 72 3.31 -16.61 5.91
CA VAL A 72 2.68 -17.68 6.72
C VAL A 72 2.76 -19.05 6.04
N PRO A 73 2.33 -19.25 4.78
CA PRO A 73 2.54 -20.51 4.08
C PRO A 73 4.01 -20.91 3.94
N THR A 74 4.89 -19.93 3.77
CA THR A 74 6.35 -20.18 3.67
C THR A 74 6.91 -20.72 4.99
N PHE A 75 6.58 -20.08 6.10
CA PHE A 75 7.03 -20.53 7.42
C PHE A 75 6.45 -21.90 7.78
N ARG A 76 5.16 -22.13 7.50
CA ARG A 76 4.52 -23.43 7.73
C ARG A 76 5.29 -24.55 7.02
N ARG A 77 5.57 -24.39 5.72
CA ARG A 77 6.33 -25.37 4.96
C ARG A 77 7.73 -25.58 5.55
N GLN A 78 8.45 -24.53 5.90
CA GLN A 78 9.79 -24.63 6.50
C GLN A 78 9.77 -25.38 7.85
N ILE A 79 8.73 -25.14 8.66
CA ILE A 79 8.53 -25.84 9.94
C ILE A 79 8.24 -27.32 9.70
N GLU A 80 7.36 -27.64 8.75
CA GLU A 80 7.01 -29.04 8.36
C GLU A 80 8.24 -29.79 7.81
N GLU A 81 9.17 -29.09 7.15
CA GLU A 81 10.43 -29.63 6.63
C GLU A 81 11.53 -29.77 7.71
N GLY A 82 11.28 -29.35 8.96
CA GLY A 82 12.25 -29.40 10.08
C GLY A 82 13.14 -28.16 10.20
N GLY A 83 12.81 -27.09 9.53
CA GLY A 83 13.52 -25.81 9.58
C GLY A 83 14.78 -25.74 8.72
N PRO A 84 15.59 -24.68 8.85
CA PRO A 84 15.32 -23.49 9.65
C PRO A 84 14.24 -22.60 9.03
N VAL A 85 13.59 -21.76 9.85
CA VAL A 85 12.71 -20.71 9.36
C VAL A 85 13.56 -19.51 8.92
N THR A 86 13.29 -18.97 7.71
CA THR A 86 14.07 -17.87 7.16
C THR A 86 13.36 -16.52 7.31
N VAL A 87 14.01 -15.56 7.96
CA VAL A 87 13.55 -14.18 8.13
C VAL A 87 14.58 -13.25 7.50
N THR A 88 14.15 -12.22 6.78
CA THR A 88 15.07 -11.33 6.07
C THR A 88 15.83 -10.39 7.02
N ASP A 89 15.19 -9.84 8.04
CA ASP A 89 15.83 -8.99 9.05
C ASP A 89 15.04 -9.08 10.38
N PRO A 90 15.72 -9.16 11.55
CA PRO A 90 15.06 -9.27 12.86
C PRO A 90 14.19 -8.04 13.21
N ARG A 91 14.43 -6.90 12.57
CA ARG A 91 13.70 -5.64 12.79
C ARG A 91 12.51 -5.50 11.87
N MET A 92 12.30 -6.41 10.89
CA MET A 92 11.24 -6.31 9.91
C MET A 92 9.87 -6.36 10.54
N GLU A 93 9.04 -5.38 10.22
CA GLU A 93 7.66 -5.29 10.66
C GLU A 93 6.72 -5.22 9.46
N ARG A 94 5.54 -5.85 9.59
CA ARG A 94 4.48 -5.79 8.58
C ARG A 94 3.13 -5.70 9.25
N TYR A 95 2.22 -5.03 8.56
CA TYR A 95 0.81 -5.02 8.92
C TYR A 95 0.13 -6.26 8.40
N PHE A 96 -0.77 -6.82 9.18
CA PHE A 96 -1.53 -7.99 8.80
C PHE A 96 -3.02 -7.82 9.07
N MET A 97 -3.82 -8.38 8.17
CA MET A 97 -5.26 -8.46 8.25
C MET A 97 -5.69 -9.85 7.81
N THR A 98 -6.81 -10.34 8.31
CA THR A 98 -7.37 -11.61 7.83
C THR A 98 -8.07 -11.43 6.47
N ILE A 99 -8.18 -12.51 5.68
CA ILE A 99 -8.91 -12.46 4.39
C ILE A 99 -10.37 -12.02 4.58
N PRO A 100 -11.16 -12.58 5.52
CA PRO A 100 -12.54 -12.15 5.74
C PRO A 100 -12.66 -10.67 6.10
N GLU A 101 -11.77 -10.15 6.95
CA GLU A 101 -11.74 -8.75 7.34
C GLU A 101 -11.45 -7.85 6.12
N ALA A 102 -10.42 -8.17 5.35
CA ALA A 102 -10.07 -7.44 4.14
C ALA A 102 -11.25 -7.39 3.15
N VAL A 103 -11.89 -8.53 2.90
CA VAL A 103 -13.06 -8.62 1.99
C VAL A 103 -14.20 -7.73 2.48
N GLN A 104 -14.56 -7.80 3.76
CA GLN A 104 -15.65 -6.98 4.32
C GLN A 104 -15.33 -5.48 4.21
N LEU A 105 -14.12 -5.07 4.53
CA LEU A 105 -13.71 -3.67 4.44
C LEU A 105 -13.65 -3.16 3.00
N VAL A 106 -13.25 -4.00 2.04
CA VAL A 106 -13.30 -3.67 0.61
C VAL A 106 -14.74 -3.48 0.13
N LEU A 107 -15.68 -4.35 0.53
CA LEU A 107 -17.10 -4.19 0.19
C LEU A 107 -17.69 -2.92 0.82
N GLN A 108 -17.34 -2.61 2.05
CA GLN A 108 -17.73 -1.36 2.71
C GLN A 108 -17.12 -0.14 2.03
N SER A 109 -15.86 -0.22 1.62
CA SER A 109 -15.19 0.82 0.83
C SER A 109 -15.92 1.07 -0.50
N ALA A 110 -16.34 0.00 -1.17
CA ALA A 110 -17.15 0.10 -2.39
C ALA A 110 -18.49 0.81 -2.16
N ALA A 111 -19.13 0.55 -1.01
CA ALA A 111 -20.43 1.12 -0.67
C ALA A 111 -20.33 2.61 -0.28
N LYS A 112 -19.29 2.98 0.49
CA LYS A 112 -19.13 4.31 1.10
C LYS A 112 -18.22 5.26 0.32
N GLY A 113 -17.34 4.74 -0.55
CA GLY A 113 -16.40 5.54 -1.32
C GLY A 113 -17.07 6.33 -2.42
N GLU A 114 -16.49 7.48 -2.71
CA GLU A 114 -16.86 8.38 -3.79
C GLU A 114 -15.86 8.32 -4.94
N GLY A 115 -16.21 8.86 -6.09
CA GLY A 115 -15.32 8.89 -7.24
C GLY A 115 -14.03 9.66 -6.97
N GLY A 116 -12.90 9.02 -7.23
CA GLY A 116 -11.56 9.57 -6.99
C GLY A 116 -11.02 9.35 -5.56
N ASP A 117 -11.74 8.63 -4.69
CA ASP A 117 -11.25 8.35 -3.35
C ASP A 117 -10.09 7.35 -3.35
N VAL A 118 -9.12 7.64 -2.48
CA VAL A 118 -8.14 6.67 -2.00
C VAL A 118 -8.51 6.33 -0.55
N LEU A 119 -9.01 5.12 -0.35
CA LEU A 119 -9.39 4.62 0.95
C LEU A 119 -8.29 3.72 1.51
N ILE A 120 -8.00 3.87 2.79
CA ILE A 120 -6.94 3.16 3.48
C ILE A 120 -7.57 2.39 4.61
N LEU A 121 -7.33 1.08 4.63
CA LEU A 121 -7.85 0.22 5.70
C LEU A 121 -6.96 0.33 6.94
N ASP A 122 -7.60 0.43 8.09
CA ASP A 122 -6.92 0.35 9.38
C ASP A 122 -6.35 -1.06 9.58
N MET A 123 -5.04 -1.13 9.63
CA MET A 123 -4.29 -2.38 9.75
C MET A 123 -3.94 -2.74 11.19
N GLY A 124 -4.32 -1.89 12.16
CA GLY A 124 -3.90 -2.05 13.55
C GLY A 124 -2.39 -1.89 13.73
N GLU A 125 -1.83 -2.58 14.70
CA GLU A 125 -0.40 -2.52 15.02
C GLU A 125 0.42 -3.41 14.09
N PRO A 126 1.65 -2.96 13.71
CA PRO A 126 2.54 -3.78 12.92
C PRO A 126 3.11 -4.94 13.74
N VAL A 127 3.28 -6.08 13.11
CA VAL A 127 3.81 -7.31 13.71
C VAL A 127 5.24 -7.54 13.23
N ARG A 128 6.15 -7.80 14.16
CA ARG A 128 7.52 -8.21 13.82
C ARG A 128 7.51 -9.59 13.20
N ILE A 129 8.14 -9.72 12.03
CA ILE A 129 8.14 -11.00 11.30
C ILE A 129 8.85 -12.11 12.08
N VAL A 130 9.87 -11.77 12.87
CA VAL A 130 10.56 -12.73 13.74
C VAL A 130 9.66 -13.25 14.86
N ASP A 131 8.77 -12.41 15.40
CA ASP A 131 7.85 -12.83 16.47
C ASP A 131 6.75 -13.74 15.89
N LEU A 132 6.24 -13.41 14.69
CA LEU A 132 5.34 -14.30 13.95
C LEU A 132 5.99 -15.67 13.69
N ALA A 133 7.27 -15.71 13.31
CA ALA A 133 8.00 -16.96 13.10
C ALA A 133 8.07 -17.79 14.39
N LYS A 134 8.46 -17.19 15.53
CA LYS A 134 8.52 -17.84 16.83
C LYS A 134 7.14 -18.37 17.29
N ASP A 135 6.09 -17.58 17.09
CA ASP A 135 4.74 -18.02 17.43
C ASP A 135 4.30 -19.20 16.57
N MET A 136 4.62 -19.22 15.29
CA MET A 136 4.29 -20.35 14.40
C MET A 136 5.07 -21.61 14.78
N ILE A 137 6.36 -21.51 15.14
CA ILE A 137 7.15 -22.64 15.65
C ILE A 137 6.49 -23.19 16.92
N ARG A 138 6.17 -22.34 17.88
CA ARG A 138 5.51 -22.73 19.13
C ARG A 138 4.17 -23.41 18.90
N LEU A 139 3.34 -22.86 18.00
CA LEU A 139 2.03 -23.42 17.67
C LEU A 139 2.09 -24.75 16.93
N SER A 140 3.23 -25.09 16.32
CA SER A 140 3.49 -26.40 15.74
C SER A 140 3.95 -27.45 16.74
N GLY A 141 4.08 -27.09 18.04
CA GLY A 141 4.58 -27.97 19.09
C GLY A 141 6.08 -28.08 19.18
N GLN A 142 6.81 -27.21 18.47
CA GLN A 142 8.27 -27.17 18.45
C GLN A 142 8.80 -26.00 19.28
N HIS A 143 10.09 -26.05 19.67
CA HIS A 143 10.73 -25.00 20.45
C HIS A 143 11.79 -24.26 19.62
N TYR A 144 11.81 -22.94 19.74
CA TYR A 144 12.88 -22.10 19.22
C TYR A 144 13.89 -21.83 20.35
N PRO A 145 15.20 -21.93 20.14
CA PRO A 145 15.87 -22.38 18.91
C PRO A 145 16.15 -23.89 18.86
N ASP A 146 15.77 -24.67 19.89
CA ASP A 146 16.25 -26.03 20.15
C ASP A 146 15.81 -27.03 19.05
N ASP A 147 14.55 -26.98 18.62
CA ASP A 147 14.00 -27.87 17.59
C ASP A 147 14.09 -27.22 16.21
N ILE A 148 13.74 -25.92 16.12
CA ILE A 148 13.74 -25.16 14.86
C ILE A 148 14.37 -23.79 15.10
N ASP A 149 15.44 -23.51 14.37
CA ASP A 149 16.14 -22.23 14.41
C ASP A 149 15.59 -21.22 13.39
N ILE A 150 15.90 -19.93 13.58
CA ILE A 150 15.56 -18.83 12.68
C ILE A 150 16.84 -18.27 12.08
N VAL A 151 16.95 -18.34 10.75
CA VAL A 151 18.11 -17.82 10.01
C VAL A 151 17.77 -16.50 9.35
N TYR A 152 18.65 -15.51 9.51
CA TYR A 152 18.51 -14.20 8.89
C TYR A 152 19.23 -14.15 7.55
N THR A 153 18.46 -13.90 6.47
CA THR A 153 18.97 -13.95 5.09
C THR A 153 19.42 -12.62 4.53
N GLY A 154 19.18 -11.52 5.24
CA GLY A 154 19.39 -10.16 4.76
C GLY A 154 18.22 -9.63 3.93
N LEU A 155 18.12 -8.30 3.86
CA LEU A 155 17.08 -7.61 3.09
C LEU A 155 17.25 -7.85 1.59
N ARG A 156 16.15 -8.08 0.90
CA ARG A 156 16.14 -8.15 -0.56
C ARG A 156 16.24 -6.75 -1.16
N PRO A 157 16.79 -6.59 -2.37
CA PRO A 157 16.82 -5.30 -3.05
C PRO A 157 15.38 -4.73 -3.19
N GLY A 158 15.16 -3.51 -2.69
CA GLY A 158 13.86 -2.84 -2.71
C GLY A 158 12.86 -3.31 -1.65
N GLU A 159 13.30 -4.09 -0.65
CA GLU A 159 12.49 -4.45 0.51
C GLU A 159 12.65 -3.42 1.62
N LYS A 160 11.53 -2.89 2.15
CA LYS A 160 11.53 -1.96 3.27
C LYS A 160 11.52 -2.72 4.60
N LEU A 161 12.20 -2.19 5.61
CA LEU A 161 12.06 -2.68 7.01
C LEU A 161 10.65 -2.42 7.55
N TYR A 162 10.13 -1.23 7.26
CA TYR A 162 8.82 -0.76 7.70
C TYR A 162 8.03 -0.28 6.48
N GLU A 163 6.77 -0.68 6.37
CA GLU A 163 5.86 -0.19 5.32
C GLU A 163 5.08 1.04 5.82
N GLU A 164 4.69 1.89 4.88
CA GLU A 164 3.95 3.12 5.13
C GLU A 164 2.57 3.02 4.48
N LEU A 165 1.51 3.36 5.21
CA LEU A 165 0.14 3.34 4.69
C LEU A 165 -0.24 4.66 4.01
N PHE A 166 0.38 5.77 4.43
CA PHE A 166 0.07 7.13 3.99
C PHE A 166 1.30 7.84 3.45
N TYR A 167 1.09 8.77 2.53
CA TYR A 167 2.06 9.85 2.27
C TYR A 167 1.93 10.92 3.37
N GLU A 168 3.01 11.67 3.63
CA GLU A 168 2.95 12.81 4.57
C GLU A 168 1.88 13.86 4.16
N THR A 169 1.67 14.02 2.86
CA THR A 169 0.63 14.90 2.29
C THR A 169 -0.80 14.36 2.48
N GLU A 170 -0.95 13.10 2.85
CA GLU A 170 -2.23 12.45 3.15
C GLU A 170 -2.55 12.46 4.66
N GLU A 171 -1.72 13.12 5.50
CA GLU A 171 -1.90 13.21 6.96
C GLU A 171 -3.18 13.94 7.42
N GLY A 172 -3.97 14.48 6.50
CA GLY A 172 -5.33 15.00 6.73
C GLY A 172 -6.43 13.96 6.50
N ALA A 173 -6.11 12.67 6.55
CA ALA A 173 -7.08 11.60 6.32
C ALA A 173 -8.26 11.67 7.29
N CYS A 174 -9.48 11.62 6.77
CA CYS A 174 -10.70 11.58 7.57
C CYS A 174 -11.23 10.14 7.70
N ARG A 175 -11.73 9.79 8.88
CA ARG A 175 -12.40 8.50 9.10
C ARG A 175 -13.75 8.52 8.40
N VAL A 176 -13.98 7.62 7.44
CA VAL A 176 -15.27 7.45 6.75
C VAL A 176 -16.06 6.26 7.27
N HIS A 177 -15.38 5.36 7.98
CA HIS A 177 -15.96 4.22 8.68
C HIS A 177 -15.05 3.81 9.81
N GLU A 178 -15.49 2.92 10.71
CA GLU A 178 -14.75 2.46 11.90
C GLU A 178 -13.30 2.06 11.60
N LYS A 179 -13.07 1.36 10.49
CA LYS A 179 -11.74 0.89 10.04
C LYS A 179 -11.38 1.34 8.62
N ILE A 180 -11.93 2.45 8.15
CA ILE A 180 -11.66 2.97 6.81
C ILE A 180 -11.38 4.47 6.91
N TYR A 181 -10.22 4.87 6.44
CA TYR A 181 -9.81 6.26 6.32
C TYR A 181 -9.82 6.67 4.85
N ARG A 182 -10.25 7.90 4.57
CA ARG A 182 -10.08 8.54 3.26
C ARG A 182 -8.81 9.37 3.32
N ALA A 183 -7.85 9.10 2.45
CA ALA A 183 -6.69 9.94 2.27
C ALA A 183 -7.11 11.37 1.91
N ALA A 184 -6.41 12.38 2.43
CA ALA A 184 -6.62 13.74 1.97
C ALA A 184 -6.36 13.79 0.46
N ARG A 185 -7.26 14.42 -0.30
CA ARG A 185 -7.09 14.57 -1.75
C ARG A 185 -5.86 15.45 -1.99
N THR A 186 -4.80 14.83 -2.45
CA THR A 186 -3.68 15.56 -3.04
C THR A 186 -4.14 16.11 -4.38
N SER A 187 -3.83 17.37 -4.65
CA SER A 187 -4.27 18.16 -5.80
C SER A 187 -4.22 17.46 -7.15
N ASP A 188 -4.84 18.12 -8.10
CA ASP A 188 -5.04 17.79 -9.51
C ASP A 188 -3.96 16.90 -10.14
N VAL A 189 -4.28 15.64 -10.31
CA VAL A 189 -3.49 14.73 -11.15
C VAL A 189 -3.51 15.28 -12.58
N ASN A 190 -2.35 15.61 -13.11
CA ASN A 190 -2.25 15.99 -14.50
C ASN A 190 -2.52 14.76 -15.39
N ALA A 191 -3.78 14.61 -15.81
CA ALA A 191 -4.24 13.46 -16.58
C ALA A 191 -3.43 13.26 -17.88
N ALA A 192 -3.06 14.36 -18.56
CA ALA A 192 -2.26 14.29 -19.80
C ALA A 192 -0.84 13.76 -19.52
N ALA A 193 -0.23 14.14 -18.39
CA ALA A 193 1.08 13.62 -18.00
C ALA A 193 1.02 12.12 -17.70
N ILE A 194 0.01 11.65 -16.96
CA ILE A 194 -0.17 10.22 -16.66
C ILE A 194 -0.47 9.41 -17.94
N GLU A 195 -1.27 9.93 -18.86
CA GLU A 195 -1.50 9.28 -20.15
C GLU A 195 -0.21 9.18 -20.97
N GLY A 196 0.62 10.24 -21.00
CA GLY A 196 1.94 10.24 -21.63
C GLY A 196 2.88 9.21 -20.99
N ASP A 197 2.90 9.12 -19.66
CA ASP A 197 3.69 8.13 -18.92
C ASP A 197 3.26 6.69 -19.26
N MET A 198 1.97 6.44 -19.38
CA MET A 198 1.44 5.13 -19.78
C MET A 198 1.83 4.77 -21.21
N VAL A 199 1.79 5.73 -22.16
CA VAL A 199 2.24 5.52 -23.55
C VAL A 199 3.74 5.22 -23.57
N LEU A 200 4.55 5.99 -22.85
CA LEU A 200 6.00 5.78 -22.76
C LEU A 200 6.33 4.37 -22.26
N LEU A 201 5.69 3.93 -21.18
CA LEU A 201 5.88 2.57 -20.64
C LEU A 201 5.44 1.48 -21.63
N MET A 202 4.36 1.72 -22.37
CA MET A 202 3.89 0.76 -23.38
C MET A 202 4.86 0.63 -24.57
N GLN A 203 5.47 1.72 -24.99
CA GLN A 203 6.48 1.71 -26.07
C GLN A 203 7.73 0.88 -25.71
N HIS A 204 8.05 0.81 -24.39
CA HIS A 204 9.21 0.07 -23.88
C HIS A 204 8.90 -1.36 -23.43
N LEU A 205 7.68 -1.88 -23.67
CA LEU A 205 7.32 -3.26 -23.23
C LEU A 205 8.18 -4.35 -23.87
N HIS A 206 8.72 -4.10 -25.06
CA HIS A 206 9.58 -5.03 -25.78
C HIS A 206 11.06 -4.65 -25.71
N ALA A 207 11.40 -3.61 -24.97
CA ALA A 207 12.77 -3.22 -24.67
C ALA A 207 13.45 -4.22 -23.72
N SER A 208 14.73 -4.05 -23.46
CA SER A 208 15.43 -4.85 -22.48
C SER A 208 14.81 -4.67 -21.08
N ARG A 209 15.03 -5.65 -20.20
CA ARG A 209 14.53 -5.59 -18.81
C ARG A 209 15.08 -4.37 -18.07
N GLU A 210 16.32 -4.03 -18.33
CA GLU A 210 17.04 -2.89 -17.75
C GLU A 210 16.42 -1.58 -18.21
N GLU A 211 16.21 -1.39 -19.49
CA GLU A 211 15.59 -0.19 -20.06
C GLU A 211 14.14 0.01 -19.56
N LEU A 212 13.33 -1.05 -19.60
CA LEU A 212 11.96 -0.98 -19.07
C LEU A 212 11.94 -0.62 -17.58
N ARG A 213 12.87 -1.17 -16.81
CA ARG A 213 13.00 -0.86 -15.39
C ARG A 213 13.41 0.59 -15.16
N GLU A 214 14.34 1.11 -15.94
CA GLU A 214 14.79 2.50 -15.87
C GLU A 214 13.64 3.47 -16.17
N VAL A 215 12.90 3.25 -17.26
CA VAL A 215 11.73 4.05 -17.61
C VAL A 215 10.66 3.98 -16.52
N LEU A 216 10.42 2.80 -15.94
CA LEU A 216 9.48 2.64 -14.83
C LEU A 216 9.87 3.52 -13.63
N TRP A 217 11.15 3.56 -13.28
CA TRP A 217 11.64 4.37 -12.16
C TRP A 217 11.61 5.86 -12.46
N GLN A 218 11.89 6.29 -13.69
CA GLN A 218 11.76 7.68 -14.11
C GLN A 218 10.31 8.16 -13.98
N VAL A 219 9.34 7.38 -14.46
CA VAL A 219 7.91 7.68 -14.30
C VAL A 219 7.52 7.73 -12.81
N THR A 220 7.95 6.72 -12.04
CA THR A 220 7.66 6.66 -10.60
C THR A 220 8.19 7.88 -9.85
N ALA A 221 9.44 8.29 -10.12
CA ALA A 221 10.06 9.45 -9.49
C ALA A 221 9.31 10.75 -9.79
N ARG A 222 8.84 10.95 -11.05
CA ARG A 222 8.00 12.10 -11.40
C ARG A 222 6.71 12.16 -10.61
N ILE A 223 6.02 11.02 -10.50
CA ILE A 223 4.77 10.93 -9.74
C ILE A 223 5.01 11.25 -8.27
N VAL A 224 6.02 10.65 -7.66
CA VAL A 224 6.36 10.89 -6.23
C VAL A 224 6.74 12.36 -6.00
N ALA A 225 7.54 12.95 -6.90
CA ALA A 225 7.93 14.36 -6.80
C ALA A 225 6.72 15.30 -6.90
N SER A 226 5.77 15.03 -7.80
CA SER A 226 4.55 15.84 -7.93
C SER A 226 3.64 15.72 -6.69
N SER A 227 3.55 14.52 -6.11
CA SER A 227 2.77 14.29 -4.88
C SER A 227 3.37 14.99 -3.64
N SER A 228 4.68 15.22 -3.62
CA SER A 228 5.38 15.87 -2.49
C SER A 228 5.36 17.40 -2.54
N GLN A 229 5.03 18.00 -3.69
CA GLN A 229 5.04 19.47 -3.88
C GLN A 229 3.71 20.14 -3.56
N VAL A 230 2.67 19.39 -3.23
CA VAL A 230 1.36 19.96 -2.96
C VAL A 230 1.33 20.58 -1.57
N ARG A 231 1.21 21.92 -1.54
CA ARG A 231 0.90 22.65 -0.30
C ARG A 231 -0.46 22.18 0.21
N PRO A 232 -0.60 21.96 1.54
CA PRO A 232 -1.92 21.63 2.09
C PRO A 232 -2.89 22.75 1.68
N VAL A 233 -4.00 22.38 1.09
CA VAL A 233 -5.13 23.29 0.88
C VAL A 233 -5.49 23.79 2.28
N VAL A 234 -5.39 25.08 2.51
CA VAL A 234 -5.87 25.72 3.74
C VAL A 234 -7.36 25.46 3.78
N THR A 235 -7.76 24.45 4.51
CA THR A 235 -9.16 24.22 4.83
C THR A 235 -9.59 25.38 5.71
N LEU A 236 -10.53 26.19 5.21
CA LEU A 236 -11.30 27.10 6.06
C LEU A 236 -11.84 26.26 7.23
N PRO A 237 -11.82 26.79 8.46
CA PRO A 237 -12.26 26.05 9.62
C PRO A 237 -13.69 25.61 9.43
N LEU A 238 -13.91 24.32 9.24
CA LEU A 238 -15.20 23.69 9.46
C LEU A 238 -15.42 23.67 10.96
N ASP A 239 -16.62 24.01 11.40
CA ASP A 239 -17.03 24.05 12.80
C ASP A 239 -16.51 22.82 13.58
N ASN A 240 -15.82 23.14 14.66
CA ASN A 240 -15.06 22.25 15.52
C ASN A 240 -15.96 21.36 16.39
N THR A 241 -16.60 20.32 15.85
CA THR A 241 -17.31 19.37 16.73
C THR A 241 -16.94 17.90 16.51
N ASP A 242 -16.22 17.52 15.42
CA ASP A 242 -15.97 16.10 15.15
C ASP A 242 -14.53 15.75 14.68
N THR A 243 -13.52 16.53 15.06
CA THR A 243 -12.13 16.13 14.82
C THR A 243 -11.58 15.45 16.08
N PRO A 244 -11.30 14.13 16.04
CA PRO A 244 -10.66 13.47 17.18
C PRO A 244 -9.27 14.06 17.43
N PRO A 245 -8.84 14.19 18.70
CA PRO A 245 -7.53 14.70 19.03
C PRO A 245 -6.42 13.85 18.41
N ARG A 246 -5.28 14.45 18.06
CA ARG A 246 -4.12 13.80 17.42
C ARG A 246 -3.61 12.51 18.09
N SER A 247 -4.01 12.26 19.33
CA SER A 247 -3.71 11.06 20.10
C SER A 247 -4.48 9.80 19.69
N GLU A 248 -5.52 9.94 18.82
CA GLU A 248 -6.32 8.83 18.35
C GLU A 248 -5.87 8.27 16.97
N PHE A 249 -4.88 8.88 16.32
CA PHE A 249 -4.24 8.27 15.17
C PHE A 249 -3.15 7.32 15.67
N PRO A 250 -3.30 6.00 15.52
CA PRO A 250 -2.32 5.02 16.01
C PRO A 250 -0.96 5.07 15.27
N TYR A 251 -0.76 6.08 14.40
CA TYR A 251 0.38 6.16 13.50
C TYR A 251 1.12 7.49 13.55
N GLU A 252 1.91 7.72 14.59
CA GLU A 252 3.14 8.49 14.43
C GLU A 252 4.19 7.56 13.79
N SER A 253 4.64 7.87 12.58
CA SER A 253 5.74 7.15 11.97
C SER A 253 6.95 7.21 12.90
N ARG A 254 7.45 6.07 13.36
CA ARG A 254 8.65 6.00 14.22
C ARG A 254 9.89 6.69 13.63
N SER A 255 9.84 7.08 12.35
CA SER A 255 10.87 7.91 11.72
C SER A 255 10.93 9.33 12.28
N ALA A 256 9.82 9.91 12.78
CA ALA A 256 9.80 11.22 13.40
C ALA A 256 10.38 11.24 14.82
N VAL A 257 10.23 10.14 15.57
CA VAL A 257 10.73 10.02 16.95
C VAL A 257 12.26 9.92 16.99
N ARG A 258 12.92 9.33 15.99
CA ARG A 258 14.39 9.23 15.96
C ARG A 258 15.11 10.55 15.66
N LYS A 259 14.43 11.56 15.07
CA LYS A 259 15.04 12.88 14.85
C LYS A 259 15.07 13.76 16.12
N ARG A 260 14.33 13.40 17.17
CA ARG A 260 14.29 14.17 18.44
C ARG A 260 15.26 13.68 19.52
N THR A 261 15.91 12.52 19.32
CA THR A 261 16.87 11.94 20.29
C THR A 261 18.33 12.04 19.85
N ALA A 262 18.62 12.75 18.75
CA ALA A 262 19.97 12.99 18.24
C ALA A 262 20.27 14.51 18.11
N ALA A 263 19.75 15.32 19.05
CA ALA A 263 20.15 16.72 19.24
C ALA A 263 20.44 16.97 20.71
#